data_09b77abf34a65592ff8ea8c14f2d5691
#
_entry.id   09b77abf34a65592ff8ea8c14f2d5691
#
_cell.length_a   1.000
_cell.length_b   1.000
_cell.length_c   1.000
_cell.angle_alpha   90.00
_cell.angle_beta   90.00
_cell.angle_gamma   90.00
#
_symmetry.space_group_name_H-M   'P 1'
#
loop_
_entity.id
_entity.type
_entity.pdbx_description
1 polymer ?
#
loop_
_entity_poly.entity_id
_entity_poly.type
_entity_poly.pdbx_seq_one_letter_code
_entity_poly.pdbx_strand_id
1 'polypeptide(L)'
;MAESNDCAFCNILHGEEPGTIIVRDDEKRMALIKSLRPESAVHWLAVPFEHVDGTRQFEAANSARFLELVEFAIDHAQAMTEDEPQLQRGFTIKIHFGSYETIEHPKLHILAVE
;
A
#
# COMPACT_ATOMS: atom_id res chain seq x y z
N MET A 1 12.70 11.92 -15.70
CA MET A 1 13.03 10.76 -15.36
C MET A 1 12.16 9.63 -15.69
N ALA A 2 12.76 8.70 -16.30
CA ALA A 2 12.04 7.55 -16.79
C ALA A 2 11.54 6.66 -15.66
N GLU A 3 12.17 6.75 -14.51
CA GLU A 3 11.85 5.79 -13.45
C GLU A 3 10.40 5.82 -13.02
N SER A 4 9.81 7.02 -12.89
CA SER A 4 8.44 7.09 -12.42
C SER A 4 7.47 6.48 -13.41
N ASN A 5 7.83 6.44 -14.69
CA ASN A 5 6.94 5.86 -15.70
C ASN A 5 6.88 4.35 -15.64
N ASP A 6 7.87 3.73 -14.98
CA ASP A 6 7.90 2.29 -14.86
C ASP A 6 7.21 1.79 -13.60
N CYS A 7 6.77 2.69 -12.74
CA CYS A 7 6.16 2.31 -11.47
C CYS A 7 4.69 2.69 -11.47
N ALA A 8 3.82 1.69 -11.49
CA ALA A 8 2.39 1.94 -11.51
C ALA A 8 1.94 2.74 -10.29
N PHE A 9 2.51 2.47 -9.11
CA PHE A 9 2.09 3.20 -7.92
C PHE A 9 2.52 4.65 -7.94
N CYS A 10 3.73 4.93 -8.44
CA CYS A 10 4.16 6.31 -8.61
C CYS A 10 3.23 7.03 -9.57
N ASN A 11 2.88 6.37 -10.66
CA ASN A 11 2.01 6.98 -11.67
C ASN A 11 0.62 7.23 -11.14
N ILE A 12 0.08 6.30 -10.34
CA ILE A 12 -1.23 6.49 -9.72
C ILE A 12 -1.18 7.65 -8.74
N LEU A 13 -0.14 7.72 -7.93
CA LEU A 13 -0.02 8.79 -6.94
C LEU A 13 0.13 10.17 -7.60
N HIS A 14 0.75 10.21 -8.78
CA HIS A 14 0.93 11.46 -9.52
C HIS A 14 -0.24 11.77 -10.45
N GLY A 15 -1.24 10.90 -10.52
CA GLY A 15 -2.40 11.11 -11.37
C GLY A 15 -2.14 10.82 -12.84
N GLU A 16 -1.06 10.13 -13.17
CA GLU A 16 -0.70 9.85 -14.56
C GLU A 16 -1.24 8.53 -15.06
N GLU A 17 -1.76 7.71 -14.14
CA GLU A 17 -2.29 6.39 -14.48
C GLU A 17 -3.56 6.18 -13.66
N PRO A 18 -4.60 5.58 -14.25
CA PRO A 18 -5.86 5.37 -13.51
C PRO A 18 -5.65 4.39 -12.36
N GLY A 19 -6.31 4.69 -11.26
CA GLY A 19 -6.26 3.86 -10.07
C GLY A 19 -7.19 4.48 -9.04
N THR A 20 -7.56 3.69 -8.04
CA THR A 20 -8.43 4.15 -6.97
C THR A 20 -7.62 4.35 -5.70
N ILE A 21 -7.54 5.59 -5.26
CA ILE A 21 -6.90 5.94 -4.01
C ILE A 21 -7.97 5.95 -2.94
N ILE A 22 -7.85 5.04 -1.98
CA ILE A 22 -8.83 4.93 -0.89
C ILE A 22 -8.60 6.02 0.14
N VAL A 23 -7.35 6.21 0.52
CA VAL A 23 -6.95 7.23 1.50
C VAL A 23 -5.64 7.83 1.02
N ARG A 24 -5.55 9.14 1.08
CA ARG A 24 -4.31 9.84 0.78
C ARG A 24 -3.98 10.75 1.95
N ASP A 25 -2.83 10.56 2.55
CA ASP A 25 -2.38 11.37 3.68
C ASP A 25 -1.13 12.12 3.26
N ASP A 26 -1.31 13.39 2.91
CA ASP A 26 -0.21 14.21 2.44
C ASP A 26 0.77 14.57 3.55
N GLU A 27 0.30 14.58 4.78
CA GLU A 27 1.14 14.87 5.91
C GLU A 27 2.11 13.75 6.20
N LYS A 28 1.60 12.52 6.22
CA LYS A 28 2.44 11.34 6.42
C LYS A 28 3.10 10.90 5.13
N ARG A 29 2.62 11.39 4.00
CA ARG A 29 3.11 11.02 2.68
C ARG A 29 2.97 9.53 2.44
N MET A 30 1.76 9.07 2.63
CA MET A 30 1.37 7.66 2.45
C MET A 30 -0.03 7.61 1.89
N ALA A 31 -0.39 6.48 1.29
CA ALA A 31 -1.72 6.30 0.72
C ALA A 31 -2.13 4.84 0.78
N LEU A 32 -3.46 4.62 0.77
CA LEU A 32 -4.02 3.31 0.50
C LEU A 32 -4.58 3.33 -0.91
N ILE A 33 -4.18 2.35 -1.71
CA ILE A 33 -4.60 2.24 -3.10
C ILE A 33 -5.29 0.89 -3.27
N LYS A 34 -6.43 0.89 -3.96
CA LYS A 34 -7.13 -0.35 -4.24
C LYS A 34 -6.30 -1.19 -5.22
N SER A 35 -6.13 -2.46 -4.90
CA SER A 35 -5.37 -3.35 -5.77
C SER A 35 -6.07 -3.51 -7.10
N LEU A 36 -5.30 -3.48 -8.18
CA LEU A 36 -5.81 -3.71 -9.52
C LEU A 36 -6.09 -5.18 -9.78
N ARG A 37 -5.51 -6.06 -8.96
CA ARG A 37 -5.71 -7.51 -9.07
C ARG A 37 -6.04 -8.05 -7.69
N PRO A 38 -7.27 -7.79 -7.21
CA PRO A 38 -7.62 -8.16 -5.84
C PRO A 38 -7.66 -9.67 -5.65
N GLU A 39 -7.09 -10.11 -4.55
CA GLU A 39 -7.09 -11.51 -4.15
C GLU A 39 -8.23 -11.84 -3.21
N SER A 40 -8.93 -10.82 -2.72
CA SER A 40 -10.01 -11.02 -1.76
C SER A 40 -11.01 -9.88 -1.91
N ALA A 41 -12.09 -9.95 -1.11
CA ALA A 41 -13.13 -8.94 -1.16
C ALA A 41 -12.58 -7.54 -0.89
N VAL A 42 -11.65 -7.46 0.04
CA VAL A 42 -10.91 -6.22 0.27
C VAL A 42 -9.45 -6.51 0.03
N HIS A 43 -8.84 -5.75 -0.85
CA HIS A 43 -7.41 -5.87 -1.11
C HIS A 43 -6.88 -4.49 -1.44
N TRP A 44 -6.27 -3.87 -0.45
CA TRP A 44 -5.71 -2.53 -0.56
C TRP A 44 -4.21 -2.60 -0.37
N LEU A 45 -3.51 -1.61 -0.92
CA LEU A 45 -2.06 -1.53 -0.83
C LEU A 45 -1.71 -0.23 -0.09
N ALA A 46 -1.01 -0.37 1.03
CA ALA A 46 -0.49 0.78 1.76
C ALA A 46 0.89 1.08 1.19
N VAL A 47 1.07 2.29 0.68
CA VAL A 47 2.31 2.66 0.00
C VAL A 47 2.79 4.02 0.51
N PRO A 48 4.12 4.20 0.65
CA PRO A 48 4.66 5.54 0.87
C PRO A 48 4.74 6.29 -0.46
N PHE A 49 4.87 7.63 -0.39
CA PHE A 49 5.00 8.41 -1.61
C PHE A 49 6.36 8.23 -2.26
N GLU A 50 7.40 8.02 -1.46
CA GLU A 50 8.74 7.90 -2.02
C GLU A 50 8.92 6.56 -2.70
N HIS A 51 9.61 6.58 -3.82
CA HIS A 51 9.90 5.37 -4.57
C HIS A 51 11.24 4.81 -4.13
N VAL A 52 11.22 3.55 -3.73
CA VAL A 52 12.41 2.76 -3.45
C VAL A 52 12.20 1.44 -4.17
N ASP A 53 13.27 0.84 -4.67
CA ASP A 53 13.15 -0.33 -5.53
C ASP A 53 12.91 -1.63 -4.75
N GLY A 54 12.00 -1.60 -3.79
CA GLY A 54 11.62 -2.79 -3.07
C GLY A 54 11.34 -2.53 -1.61
N THR A 55 10.50 -3.37 -1.03
CA THR A 55 10.12 -3.23 0.36
C THR A 55 11.29 -3.51 1.30
N ARG A 56 12.14 -4.48 0.94
CA ARG A 56 13.30 -4.78 1.77
C ARG A 56 14.26 -3.59 1.84
N GLN A 57 14.50 -2.97 0.70
CA GLN A 57 15.39 -1.81 0.65
C GLN A 57 14.82 -0.65 1.44
N PHE A 58 13.51 -0.48 1.37
CA PHE A 58 12.82 0.58 2.12
C PHE A 58 12.98 0.35 3.62
N GLU A 59 12.72 -0.85 4.07
CA GLU A 59 12.83 -1.21 5.48
C GLU A 59 14.27 -1.05 5.97
N ALA A 60 15.24 -1.50 5.18
CA ALA A 60 16.64 -1.44 5.56
C ALA A 60 17.15 0.00 5.63
N ALA A 61 16.67 0.86 4.74
CA ALA A 61 17.14 2.24 4.69
C ALA A 61 16.57 3.07 5.84
N ASN A 62 15.34 2.78 6.28
CA ASN A 62 14.69 3.59 7.31
C ASN A 62 13.61 2.76 7.99
N SER A 63 14.03 2.02 9.02
CA SER A 63 13.09 1.13 9.71
C SER A 63 11.99 1.90 10.43
N ALA A 64 12.25 3.11 10.89
CA ALA A 64 11.22 3.92 11.52
C ALA A 64 10.13 4.29 10.50
N ARG A 65 10.52 4.64 9.29
CA ARG A 65 9.58 4.95 8.23
C ARG A 65 8.77 3.72 7.84
N PHE A 66 9.43 2.56 7.80
CA PHE A 66 8.73 1.31 7.51
C PHE A 66 7.68 1.03 8.59
N LEU A 67 8.02 1.25 9.85
CA LEU A 67 7.07 1.04 10.94
C LEU A 67 5.90 2.01 10.85
N GLU A 68 6.15 3.25 10.43
CA GLU A 68 5.06 4.20 10.21
C GLU A 68 4.09 3.69 9.15
N LEU A 69 4.61 3.04 8.11
CA LEU A 69 3.76 2.49 7.07
C LEU A 69 2.91 1.34 7.62
N VAL A 70 3.50 0.48 8.45
CA VAL A 70 2.76 -0.60 9.09
C VAL A 70 1.63 -0.03 9.94
N GLU A 71 1.92 0.98 10.74
CA GLU A 71 0.91 1.59 11.60
C GLU A 71 -0.18 2.27 10.78
N PHE A 72 0.19 2.91 9.70
CA PHE A 72 -0.75 3.53 8.80
C PHE A 72 -1.74 2.50 8.25
N ALA A 73 -1.21 1.34 7.82
CA ALA A 73 -2.04 0.28 7.28
C ALA A 73 -3.03 -0.24 8.34
N ILE A 74 -2.53 -0.48 9.54
CA ILE A 74 -3.37 -1.02 10.61
C ILE A 74 -4.43 -0.02 11.02
N ASP A 75 -4.03 1.24 11.21
CA ASP A 75 -4.96 2.25 11.70
C ASP A 75 -6.09 2.50 10.72
N HIS A 76 -5.78 2.56 9.43
CA HIS A 76 -6.81 2.82 8.45
C HIS A 76 -7.71 1.60 8.22
N ALA A 77 -7.15 0.38 8.27
CA ALA A 77 -7.98 -0.80 8.16
C ALA A 77 -8.98 -0.86 9.31
N GLN A 78 -8.54 -0.53 10.51
CA GLN A 78 -9.43 -0.53 11.67
C GLN A 78 -10.47 0.58 11.60
N ALA A 79 -10.07 1.75 11.11
CA ALA A 79 -10.97 2.89 11.03
C ALA A 79 -12.07 2.69 9.99
N MET A 80 -11.85 1.84 9.00
CA MET A 80 -12.79 1.67 7.90
C MET A 80 -13.69 0.45 8.05
N THR A 81 -13.74 -0.15 9.24
CA THR A 81 -14.56 -1.34 9.43
C THR A 81 -16.04 -1.08 9.23
N GLU A 82 -16.51 0.14 9.46
CA GLU A 82 -17.93 0.45 9.26
C GLU A 82 -18.27 0.56 7.78
N ASP A 83 -17.31 1.03 6.99
CA ASP A 83 -17.52 1.18 5.55
C ASP A 83 -17.34 -0.13 4.79
N GLU A 84 -16.51 -1.02 5.34
CA GLU A 84 -16.19 -2.28 4.70
C GLU A 84 -16.46 -3.40 5.69
N PRO A 85 -17.66 -3.98 5.64
CA PRO A 85 -18.04 -5.00 6.64
C PRO A 85 -17.09 -6.18 6.72
N GLN A 86 -16.40 -6.51 5.62
CA GLN A 86 -15.46 -7.62 5.64
C GLN A 86 -14.35 -7.40 6.65
N LEU A 87 -13.97 -6.14 6.89
CA LEU A 87 -12.91 -5.83 7.85
C LEU A 87 -13.34 -6.07 9.29
N GLN A 88 -14.65 -6.11 9.55
CA GLN A 88 -15.14 -6.31 10.92
C GLN A 88 -14.77 -7.68 11.46
N ARG A 89 -14.55 -8.64 10.60
CA ARG A 89 -14.17 -9.98 11.00
C ARG A 89 -12.68 -10.15 11.14
N GLY A 90 -11.94 -9.12 10.79
CA GLY A 90 -10.51 -9.13 10.85
C GLY A 90 -9.89 -8.91 9.47
N PHE A 91 -8.58 -8.76 9.46
CA PHE A 91 -7.87 -8.55 8.21
C PHE A 91 -6.46 -9.08 8.36
N THR A 92 -5.81 -9.27 7.21
CA THR A 92 -4.44 -9.73 7.15
C THR A 92 -3.58 -8.63 6.56
N ILE A 93 -2.41 -8.43 7.14
CA ILE A 93 -1.38 -7.58 6.54
C ILE A 93 -0.31 -8.52 6.00
N LYS A 94 -0.04 -8.41 4.70
CA LYS A 94 0.91 -9.30 4.04
C LYS A 94 1.99 -8.45 3.40
N ILE A 95 3.25 -8.89 3.52
CA ILE A 95 4.40 -8.18 2.99
C ILE A 95 5.16 -9.12 2.07
N HIS A 96 5.43 -8.66 0.84
CA HIS A 96 6.25 -9.40 -0.10
C HIS A 96 7.63 -8.78 -0.16
N PHE A 97 8.63 -9.62 -0.27
CA PHE A 97 10.02 -9.19 -0.39
C PHE A 97 10.63 -9.87 -1.62
N GLY A 98 11.55 -9.16 -2.26
CA GLY A 98 12.32 -9.74 -3.34
C GLY A 98 11.45 -10.08 -4.53
N SER A 99 11.64 -11.25 -5.08
CA SER A 99 10.99 -11.64 -6.33
C SER A 99 9.48 -11.84 -6.19
N TYR A 100 8.97 -11.85 -4.98
CA TYR A 100 7.52 -11.93 -4.78
C TYR A 100 6.84 -10.59 -5.04
N GLU A 101 7.60 -9.51 -5.10
CA GLU A 101 7.05 -8.21 -5.46
C GLU A 101 6.94 -8.11 -6.96
N THR A 102 5.73 -7.87 -7.46
CA THR A 102 5.53 -7.73 -8.90
C THR A 102 5.82 -6.32 -9.38
N ILE A 103 5.67 -5.34 -8.49
CA ILE A 103 5.99 -3.95 -8.79
C ILE A 103 6.97 -3.49 -7.73
N GLU A 104 8.11 -2.94 -8.17
CA GLU A 104 9.17 -2.53 -7.26
C GLU A 104 8.87 -1.17 -6.67
N HIS A 105 7.99 -1.18 -5.69
CA HIS A 105 7.64 -0.01 -4.88
C HIS A 105 7.28 -0.55 -3.50
N PRO A 106 7.73 0.08 -2.41
CA PRO A 106 7.40 -0.43 -1.08
C PRO A 106 5.90 -0.48 -0.88
N LYS A 107 5.41 -1.58 -0.29
CA LYS A 107 3.99 -1.71 -0.06
C LYS A 107 3.68 -2.79 0.95
N LEU A 108 2.53 -2.63 1.59
CA LEU A 108 1.94 -3.67 2.42
C LEU A 108 0.57 -3.99 1.86
N HIS A 109 0.21 -5.26 1.87
CA HIS A 109 -1.10 -5.72 1.39
C HIS A 109 -2.05 -5.83 2.57
N ILE A 110 -3.22 -5.25 2.45
CA ILE A 110 -4.29 -5.38 3.44
C ILE A 110 -5.38 -6.21 2.77
N LEU A 111 -5.68 -7.36 3.35
CA LEU A 111 -6.65 -8.28 2.77
C LEU A 111 -7.71 -8.65 3.80
N ALA A 112 -8.95 -8.71 3.35
CA ALA A 112 -10.04 -9.23 4.17
C ALA A 112 -10.87 -10.16 3.29
N VAL A 113 -10.98 -11.41 3.71
CA VAL A 113 -11.74 -12.41 2.98
C VAL A 113 -13.12 -12.47 3.58
N GLU A 114 -14.05 -12.15 2.75
CA GLU A 114 -15.41 -12.12 3.20
C GLU A 114 -15.54 -11.86 4.66
#